data_1897ad406ce2536366aa22295233f2ee
#
_entry.id   1897ad406ce2536366aa22295233f2ee
#
_cell.length_a   1.000
_cell.length_b   1.000
_cell.length_c   1.000
_cell.angle_alpha   90.00
_cell.angle_beta   90.00
_cell.angle_gamma   90.00
#
_symmetry.space_group_name_H-M   'P 1'
#
loop_
_entity.id
_entity.type
_entity.pdbx_description
1 polymer ?
#
loop_
_entity_poly.entity_id
_entity_poly.type
_entity_poly.pdbx_seq_one_letter_code
_entity_poly.pdbx_strand_id
1 'polypeptide(L)'
;MEVDLASEIQQTLFWTDGDYEPQLHWVVRELVPTGAQVVDCGANTGIIGLVARRFRSSPVSFIEPHPRLAETVRRNVALNGWESSCRVVEAAASDTVGEAVLYENAEEDGAHSLDSGWVGGQLGGRQFRIRKAPLPDLLGDLPHGPIGLLKIDAEGHDYEVLEGLGDWLDPDRLGIVYVELGGEDRTRGRALLERAGFTGFGQRPLRPRRQRALLRRLYAGEPAVLFEPIPPSSMPEGETLWVPAGGAIARHLGQLRHLAG
;
A
#
# COMPACT_ATOMS: atom_id res chain seq x y z
N MET A 1 11.93 5.64 14.20
CA MET A 1 10.91 6.42 13.48
C MET A 1 10.48 7.57 14.35
N GLU A 2 10.32 8.76 13.79
CA GLU A 2 9.67 9.90 14.45
C GLU A 2 8.16 9.70 14.41
N VAL A 3 7.48 9.96 15.51
CA VAL A 3 6.00 9.88 15.61
C VAL A 3 5.45 11.18 16.20
N ASP A 4 4.38 11.68 15.59
CA ASP A 4 3.61 12.80 16.10
C ASP A 4 2.38 12.25 16.85
N LEU A 5 2.35 12.44 18.16
CA LEU A 5 1.26 11.94 19.00
C LEU A 5 -0.03 12.77 18.86
N ALA A 6 -0.08 13.79 18.01
CA ALA A 6 -1.33 14.42 17.60
C ALA A 6 -2.06 13.64 16.51
N SER A 7 -1.37 12.72 15.81
CA SER A 7 -1.91 11.85 14.77
C SER A 7 -2.44 10.54 15.34
N GLU A 8 -3.67 10.15 15.02
CA GLU A 8 -4.25 8.87 15.46
C GLU A 8 -3.50 7.65 14.93
N ILE A 9 -3.07 7.69 13.66
CA ILE A 9 -2.28 6.62 13.06
C ILE A 9 -0.95 6.47 13.80
N GLN A 10 -0.26 7.59 14.05
CA GLN A 10 1.03 7.58 14.72
C GLN A 10 0.91 7.28 16.22
N GLN A 11 -0.20 7.65 16.86
CA GLN A 11 -0.54 7.17 18.21
C GLN A 11 -0.70 5.64 18.21
N THR A 12 -1.42 5.09 17.22
CA THR A 12 -1.58 3.63 17.11
C THR A 12 -0.22 2.95 16.96
N LEU A 13 0.65 3.45 16.09
CA LEU A 13 2.02 2.94 15.94
C LEU A 13 2.81 2.97 17.25
N PHE A 14 2.69 4.05 18.02
CA PHE A 14 3.40 4.20 19.29
C PHE A 14 2.88 3.24 20.36
N TRP A 15 1.55 3.19 20.55
CA TRP A 15 0.93 2.38 21.61
C TRP A 15 0.92 0.88 21.30
N THR A 16 1.03 0.49 20.04
CA THR A 16 1.00 -0.91 19.61
C THR A 16 2.38 -1.46 19.26
N ASP A 17 3.44 -0.69 19.50
CA ASP A 17 4.82 -1.06 19.14
C ASP A 17 4.97 -1.35 17.63
N GLY A 18 4.28 -0.56 16.81
CA GLY A 18 4.33 -0.64 15.35
C GLY A 18 3.27 -1.54 14.70
N ASP A 19 2.29 -2.02 15.45
CA ASP A 19 1.20 -2.87 14.94
C ASP A 19 0.12 -2.02 14.22
N TYR A 20 0.48 -1.47 13.08
CA TYR A 20 -0.42 -0.83 12.13
C TYR A 20 -0.48 -1.68 10.87
N GLU A 21 -1.68 -1.96 10.34
CA GLU A 21 -1.88 -2.83 9.16
C GLU A 21 -1.15 -4.19 9.24
N PRO A 22 -1.44 -5.00 10.24
CA PRO A 22 -0.69 -6.23 10.50
C PRO A 22 -0.72 -7.24 9.35
N GLN A 23 -1.79 -7.23 8.54
CA GLN A 23 -1.91 -8.07 7.34
C GLN A 23 -0.88 -7.66 6.27
N LEU A 24 -0.72 -6.34 6.05
CA LEU A 24 0.26 -5.83 5.09
C LEU A 24 1.69 -6.02 5.61
N HIS A 25 1.93 -5.88 6.92
CA HIS A 25 3.20 -6.27 7.52
C HIS A 25 3.54 -7.74 7.26
N TRP A 26 2.54 -8.64 7.35
CA TRP A 26 2.73 -10.05 7.02
C TRP A 26 3.04 -10.24 5.53
N VAL A 27 2.32 -9.57 4.63
CA VAL A 27 2.61 -9.60 3.19
C VAL A 27 4.06 -9.20 2.92
N VAL A 28 4.51 -8.09 3.50
CA VAL A 28 5.89 -7.63 3.36
C VAL A 28 6.88 -8.68 3.84
N ARG A 29 6.67 -9.24 5.03
CA ARG A 29 7.63 -10.14 5.67
C ARG A 29 7.68 -11.52 5.06
N GLU A 30 6.54 -12.05 4.60
CA GLU A 30 6.44 -13.45 4.16
C GLU A 30 6.42 -13.59 2.63
N LEU A 31 5.85 -12.62 1.91
CA LEU A 31 5.63 -12.75 0.48
C LEU A 31 6.59 -11.92 -0.38
N VAL A 32 7.06 -10.77 0.11
CA VAL A 32 7.99 -9.93 -0.66
C VAL A 32 9.37 -10.57 -0.71
N PRO A 33 9.95 -10.82 -1.89
CA PRO A 33 11.30 -11.38 -1.98
C PRO A 33 12.34 -10.43 -1.38
N THR A 34 13.34 -10.98 -0.68
CA THR A 34 14.43 -10.19 -0.10
C THR A 34 15.18 -9.42 -1.19
N GLY A 35 15.38 -8.14 -0.98
CA GLY A 35 16.05 -7.23 -1.93
C GLY A 35 15.19 -6.78 -3.10
N ALA A 36 13.95 -7.26 -3.24
CA ALA A 36 13.05 -6.80 -4.29
C ALA A 36 12.61 -5.35 -4.06
N GLN A 37 12.43 -4.59 -5.14
CA GLN A 37 11.93 -3.21 -5.09
C GLN A 37 10.54 -3.16 -4.47
N VAL A 38 10.31 -2.18 -3.60
CA VAL A 38 8.98 -1.86 -3.06
C VAL A 38 8.60 -0.43 -3.47
N VAL A 39 7.37 -0.27 -3.90
CA VAL A 39 6.75 1.04 -4.16
C VAL A 39 5.61 1.21 -3.16
N ASP A 40 5.72 2.23 -2.33
CA ASP A 40 4.74 2.61 -1.30
C ASP A 40 4.04 3.89 -1.77
N CYS A 41 2.89 3.72 -2.42
CA CYS A 41 2.09 4.80 -2.98
C CYS A 41 0.99 5.19 -2.00
N GLY A 42 0.92 6.48 -1.63
CA GLY A 42 0.20 6.96 -0.46
C GLY A 42 0.96 6.57 0.80
N ALA A 43 2.24 6.95 0.86
CA ALA A 43 3.15 6.44 1.89
C ALA A 43 2.84 6.96 3.29
N ASN A 44 2.11 8.06 3.41
CA ASN A 44 1.82 8.72 4.68
C ASN A 44 3.12 8.96 5.49
N THR A 45 3.31 8.34 6.63
CA THR A 45 4.55 8.41 7.43
C THR A 45 5.65 7.43 6.99
N GLY A 46 5.39 6.61 5.97
CA GLY A 46 6.33 5.68 5.38
C GLY A 46 6.44 4.32 6.08
N ILE A 47 5.51 3.98 6.98
CA ILE A 47 5.65 2.79 7.83
C ILE A 47 5.83 1.51 7.02
N ILE A 48 5.05 1.30 5.95
CA ILE A 48 5.10 0.06 5.18
C ILE A 48 6.41 -0.08 4.42
N GLY A 49 6.84 0.98 3.75
CA GLY A 49 8.14 0.98 3.09
C GLY A 49 9.32 0.82 4.07
N LEU A 50 9.26 1.44 5.25
CA LEU A 50 10.28 1.27 6.30
C LEU A 50 10.32 -0.19 6.82
N VAL A 51 9.17 -0.83 6.98
CA VAL A 51 9.07 -2.26 7.32
C VAL A 51 9.70 -3.13 6.22
N ALA A 52 9.40 -2.84 4.95
CA ALA A 52 10.01 -3.55 3.81
C ALA A 52 11.53 -3.37 3.79
N ARG A 53 12.02 -2.18 4.00
CA ARG A 53 13.45 -1.90 4.09
C ARG A 53 14.09 -2.66 5.25
N ARG A 54 13.46 -2.66 6.42
CA ARG A 54 13.99 -3.28 7.65
C ARG A 54 14.04 -4.81 7.57
N PHE A 55 12.97 -5.45 7.07
CA PHE A 55 12.84 -6.90 7.13
C PHE A 55 13.22 -7.62 5.84
N ARG A 56 13.16 -6.95 4.69
CA ARG A 56 13.46 -7.56 3.40
C ARG A 56 14.66 -6.93 2.69
N SER A 57 15.31 -5.95 3.30
CA SER A 57 16.42 -5.18 2.68
C SER A 57 16.03 -4.55 1.32
N SER A 58 14.74 -4.33 1.12
CA SER A 58 14.19 -3.79 -0.12
C SER A 58 14.65 -2.35 -0.38
N PRO A 59 15.06 -1.99 -1.60
CA PRO A 59 15.02 -0.61 -2.03
C PRO A 59 13.56 -0.13 -2.01
N VAL A 60 13.30 1.13 -1.60
CA VAL A 60 11.93 1.64 -1.47
C VAL A 60 11.78 2.97 -2.17
N SER A 61 10.73 3.09 -2.98
CA SER A 61 10.23 4.36 -3.50
C SER A 61 8.93 4.72 -2.80
N PHE A 62 8.97 5.79 -2.02
CA PHE A 62 7.81 6.38 -1.37
C PHE A 62 7.21 7.45 -2.26
N ILE A 63 5.91 7.39 -2.51
CA ILE A 63 5.14 8.40 -3.24
C ILE A 63 4.15 8.99 -2.25
N GLU A 64 4.32 10.28 -1.93
CA GLU A 64 3.50 10.96 -0.93
C GLU A 64 3.24 12.40 -1.38
N PRO A 65 1.98 12.76 -1.67
CA PRO A 65 1.67 14.10 -2.16
C PRO A 65 1.68 15.18 -1.08
N HIS A 66 1.41 14.82 0.19
CA HIS A 66 1.32 15.81 1.26
C HIS A 66 2.71 16.27 1.70
N PRO A 67 3.06 17.58 1.58
CA PRO A 67 4.44 18.04 1.79
C PRO A 67 5.00 17.73 3.18
N ARG A 68 4.15 17.84 4.23
CA ARG A 68 4.58 17.55 5.61
C ARG A 68 4.85 16.05 5.82
N LEU A 69 3.98 15.19 5.24
CA LEU A 69 4.16 13.74 5.35
C LEU A 69 5.37 13.27 4.55
N ALA A 70 5.56 13.78 3.32
CA ALA A 70 6.76 13.50 2.52
C ALA A 70 8.05 13.89 3.27
N GLU A 71 8.05 15.02 3.97
CA GLU A 71 9.18 15.43 4.82
C GLU A 71 9.36 14.52 6.03
N THR A 72 8.27 14.04 6.63
CA THR A 72 8.32 13.05 7.73
C THR A 72 8.93 11.73 7.23
N VAL A 73 8.55 11.27 6.03
CA VAL A 73 9.19 10.08 5.42
C VAL A 73 10.69 10.30 5.21
N ARG A 74 11.10 11.46 4.67
CA ARG A 74 12.55 11.78 4.49
C ARG A 74 13.31 11.73 5.81
N ARG A 75 12.75 12.31 6.87
CA ARG A 75 13.35 12.25 8.22
C ARG A 75 13.43 10.83 8.75
N ASN A 76 12.37 10.03 8.59
CA ASN A 76 12.34 8.65 9.01
C ASN A 76 13.39 7.80 8.25
N VAL A 77 13.56 8.03 6.96
CA VAL A 77 14.62 7.40 6.15
C VAL A 77 16.01 7.79 6.69
N ALA A 78 16.25 9.07 6.92
CA ALA A 78 17.54 9.58 7.42
C ALA A 78 17.87 9.08 8.83
N LEU A 79 16.88 9.03 9.74
CA LEU A 79 17.07 8.48 11.10
C LEU A 79 17.54 7.02 11.10
N ASN A 80 17.31 6.28 10.02
CA ASN A 80 17.72 4.89 9.86
C ASN A 80 18.99 4.74 9.00
N GLY A 81 19.53 5.82 8.42
CA GLY A 81 20.67 5.78 7.50
C GLY A 81 20.38 5.06 6.19
N TRP A 82 19.16 5.21 5.66
CA TRP A 82 18.68 4.47 4.47
C TRP A 82 18.54 5.32 3.20
N GLU A 83 19.11 6.53 3.19
CA GLU A 83 19.00 7.50 2.07
C GLU A 83 19.51 6.93 0.73
N SER A 84 20.51 6.06 0.78
CA SER A 84 21.05 5.42 -0.42
C SER A 84 20.15 4.33 -1.03
N SER A 85 19.14 3.89 -0.27
CA SER A 85 18.25 2.77 -0.66
C SER A 85 16.77 3.17 -0.70
N CYS A 86 16.47 4.40 -0.30
CA CYS A 86 15.11 4.90 -0.23
C CYS A 86 14.99 6.23 -0.99
N ARG A 87 13.96 6.34 -1.81
CA ARG A 87 13.63 7.55 -2.55
C ARG A 87 12.27 8.06 -2.12
N VAL A 88 12.13 9.36 -1.90
CA VAL A 88 10.85 10.00 -1.58
C VAL A 88 10.48 10.94 -2.70
N VAL A 89 9.33 10.71 -3.32
CA VAL A 89 8.76 11.52 -4.40
C VAL A 89 7.54 12.25 -3.85
N GLU A 90 7.65 13.58 -3.78
CA GLU A 90 6.55 14.46 -3.35
C GLU A 90 5.66 14.77 -4.54
N ALA A 91 4.70 13.89 -4.78
CA ALA A 91 3.71 13.96 -5.85
C ALA A 91 2.57 12.97 -5.58
N ALA A 92 1.43 13.15 -6.22
CA ALA A 92 0.40 12.13 -6.31
C ALA A 92 0.62 11.23 -7.52
N ALA A 93 0.48 9.92 -7.33
CA ALA A 93 0.33 9.01 -8.44
C ALA A 93 -1.08 9.17 -9.05
N SER A 94 -1.20 9.03 -10.37
CA SER A 94 -2.44 9.25 -11.11
C SER A 94 -2.36 8.57 -12.49
N ASP A 95 -3.40 8.74 -13.29
CA ASP A 95 -3.49 8.32 -14.70
C ASP A 95 -2.85 9.31 -15.67
N THR A 96 -2.73 10.59 -15.28
CA THR A 96 -2.33 11.69 -16.15
C THR A 96 -1.34 12.65 -15.47
N VAL A 97 -0.44 13.24 -16.30
CA VAL A 97 0.49 14.28 -15.86
C VAL A 97 -0.26 15.61 -15.67
N GLY A 98 -0.01 16.29 -14.57
CA GLY A 98 -0.60 17.60 -14.30
C GLY A 98 -0.41 18.08 -12.87
N GLU A 99 -1.28 18.99 -12.48
CA GLU A 99 -1.43 19.48 -11.11
C GLU A 99 -2.80 19.08 -10.57
N ALA A 100 -2.91 18.94 -9.27
CA ALA A 100 -4.16 18.71 -8.56
C ALA A 100 -4.18 19.51 -7.26
N VAL A 101 -5.34 19.57 -6.62
CA VAL A 101 -5.49 20.09 -5.27
C VAL A 101 -5.64 18.92 -4.33
N LEU A 102 -4.74 18.81 -3.35
CA LEU A 102 -4.85 17.88 -2.24
C LEU A 102 -5.63 18.58 -1.12
N TYR A 103 -6.69 17.94 -0.67
CA TYR A 103 -7.52 18.39 0.46
C TYR A 103 -7.04 17.71 1.73
N GLU A 104 -6.56 18.49 2.69
CA GLU A 104 -6.18 18.01 4.01
C GLU A 104 -7.44 17.72 4.81
N ASN A 105 -7.55 16.51 5.36
CA ASN A 105 -8.53 16.24 6.40
C ASN A 105 -8.00 16.75 7.73
N ALA A 106 -8.73 17.65 8.37
CA ALA A 106 -8.31 18.28 9.62
C ALA A 106 -8.51 17.37 10.83
N GLU A 107 -9.34 16.33 10.72
CA GLU A 107 -9.69 15.41 11.82
C GLU A 107 -8.97 14.06 11.71
N GLU A 108 -8.56 13.67 10.49
CA GLU A 108 -7.96 12.37 10.21
C GLU A 108 -6.69 12.50 9.38
N ASP A 109 -5.53 12.39 10.01
CA ASP A 109 -4.21 12.52 9.36
C ASP A 109 -3.92 11.47 8.28
N GLY A 110 -4.77 10.46 8.13
CA GLY A 110 -4.63 9.40 7.13
C GLY A 110 -5.48 9.60 5.88
N ALA A 111 -6.48 10.47 5.92
CA ALA A 111 -7.51 10.57 4.89
C ALA A 111 -7.39 11.85 4.03
N HIS A 112 -6.18 12.20 3.59
CA HIS A 112 -5.96 13.31 2.65
C HIS A 112 -6.25 12.84 1.23
N SER A 113 -7.14 13.52 0.49
CA SER A 113 -7.61 13.06 -0.81
C SER A 113 -7.52 14.13 -1.89
N LEU A 114 -7.45 13.69 -3.15
CA LEU A 114 -7.65 14.54 -4.33
C LEU A 114 -9.15 14.79 -4.59
N ASP A 115 -10.03 14.00 -4.00
CA ASP A 115 -11.47 14.18 -4.09
C ASP A 115 -12.01 14.90 -2.85
N SER A 116 -12.55 16.11 -3.06
CA SER A 116 -13.18 16.89 -1.98
C SER A 116 -14.39 16.19 -1.36
N GLY A 117 -15.07 15.30 -2.10
CA GLY A 117 -16.18 14.49 -1.61
C GLY A 117 -15.75 13.36 -0.67
N TRP A 118 -14.57 12.80 -0.89
CA TRP A 118 -13.98 11.76 -0.04
C TRP A 118 -13.69 12.28 1.37
N VAL A 119 -13.21 13.50 1.49
CA VAL A 119 -12.91 14.15 2.79
C VAL A 119 -14.19 14.50 3.58
N GLY A 120 -15.35 13.99 3.17
CA GLY A 120 -16.60 14.04 3.95
C GLY A 120 -17.21 15.42 4.16
N GLY A 121 -16.89 16.38 3.29
CA GLY A 121 -17.45 17.75 3.40
C GLY A 121 -16.89 18.57 4.55
N GLN A 122 -15.94 18.07 5.31
CA GLN A 122 -15.21 18.78 6.36
C GLN A 122 -14.08 19.61 5.75
N LEU A 123 -14.45 20.58 4.91
CA LEU A 123 -13.55 21.51 4.22
C LEU A 123 -12.90 22.54 5.18
N GLY A 124 -12.52 22.11 6.38
CA GLY A 124 -11.78 22.94 7.33
C GLY A 124 -10.26 22.80 7.21
N GLY A 125 -9.77 21.83 6.44
CA GLY A 125 -8.35 21.57 6.24
C GLY A 125 -7.70 22.49 5.22
N ARG A 126 -6.36 22.46 5.20
CA ARG A 126 -5.57 23.20 4.20
C ARG A 126 -5.71 22.53 2.83
N GLN A 127 -5.48 23.32 1.80
CA GLN A 127 -5.40 22.85 0.42
C GLN A 127 -3.97 23.03 -0.08
N PHE A 128 -3.45 21.99 -0.74
CA PHE A 128 -2.12 22.05 -1.32
C PHE A 128 -2.21 21.84 -2.83
N ARG A 129 -1.59 22.74 -3.61
CA ARG A 129 -1.37 22.47 -5.03
C ARG A 129 -0.20 21.50 -5.13
N ILE A 130 -0.43 20.36 -5.75
CA ILE A 130 0.54 19.28 -5.85
C ILE A 130 0.70 18.84 -7.31
N ARG A 131 1.86 18.27 -7.63
CA ARG A 131 2.09 17.60 -8.90
C ARG A 131 1.45 16.21 -8.88
N LYS A 132 0.86 15.80 -10.00
CA LYS A 132 0.43 14.42 -10.22
C LYS A 132 0.98 13.86 -11.53
N ALA A 133 1.25 12.56 -11.57
CA ALA A 133 1.66 11.88 -12.80
C ALA A 133 1.50 10.34 -12.63
N PRO A 134 1.50 9.58 -13.74
CA PRO A 134 1.62 8.13 -13.71
C PRO A 134 2.86 7.67 -12.94
N LEU A 135 2.75 6.54 -12.23
CA LEU A 135 3.88 5.96 -11.49
C LEU A 135 5.12 5.73 -12.38
N PRO A 136 5.00 5.26 -13.63
CA PRO A 136 6.15 5.18 -14.55
C PRO A 136 6.89 6.51 -14.72
N ASP A 137 6.15 7.61 -14.84
CA ASP A 137 6.73 8.95 -15.03
C ASP A 137 7.35 9.51 -13.74
N LEU A 138 6.75 9.19 -12.57
CA LEU A 138 7.27 9.60 -11.27
C LEU A 138 8.56 8.85 -10.89
N LEU A 139 8.63 7.60 -11.24
CA LEU A 139 9.72 6.72 -10.85
C LEU A 139 10.84 6.66 -11.87
N GLY A 140 10.54 6.92 -13.15
CA GLY A 140 11.52 6.90 -14.22
C GLY A 140 12.23 5.55 -14.30
N ASP A 141 13.54 5.60 -14.49
CA ASP A 141 14.39 4.41 -14.52
C ASP A 141 14.55 3.80 -13.13
N LEU A 142 13.53 3.08 -12.66
CA LEU A 142 13.77 2.12 -11.58
C LEU A 142 14.77 1.07 -12.08
N PRO A 143 15.69 0.59 -11.21
CA PRO A 143 16.56 -0.51 -11.57
C PRO A 143 15.71 -1.61 -12.21
N HIS A 144 16.14 -2.12 -13.36
CA HIS A 144 15.41 -3.03 -14.25
C HIS A 144 15.14 -4.40 -13.60
N GLY A 145 14.33 -4.41 -12.55
CA GLY A 145 13.92 -5.60 -11.84
C GLY A 145 12.42 -5.57 -11.54
N PRO A 146 11.81 -6.73 -11.27
CA PRO A 146 10.43 -6.77 -10.88
C PRO A 146 10.23 -6.02 -9.56
N ILE A 147 9.14 -5.27 -9.47
CA ILE A 147 8.65 -4.66 -8.25
C ILE A 147 8.05 -5.79 -7.41
N GLY A 148 8.66 -6.10 -6.27
CA GLY A 148 8.17 -7.16 -5.38
C GLY A 148 6.84 -6.83 -4.73
N LEU A 149 6.63 -5.54 -4.40
CA LEU A 149 5.37 -5.02 -3.87
C LEU A 149 5.11 -3.62 -4.39
N LEU A 150 3.94 -3.41 -4.97
CA LEU A 150 3.31 -2.12 -5.18
C LEU A 150 2.13 -2.02 -4.21
N LYS A 151 2.24 -1.16 -3.18
CA LYS A 151 1.11 -0.73 -2.35
C LYS A 151 0.49 0.50 -2.99
N ILE A 152 -0.82 0.51 -3.11
CA ILE A 152 -1.62 1.65 -3.54
C ILE A 152 -2.68 1.89 -2.47
N ASP A 153 -2.66 3.11 -1.92
CA ASP A 153 -3.61 3.59 -0.94
C ASP A 153 -3.62 5.12 -1.08
N ALA A 154 -4.43 5.56 -2.03
CA ALA A 154 -4.49 6.94 -2.52
C ALA A 154 -5.81 7.64 -2.14
N GLU A 155 -6.50 7.13 -1.11
CA GLU A 155 -7.67 7.71 -0.48
C GLU A 155 -8.73 8.15 -1.52
N GLY A 156 -9.22 7.14 -2.28
CA GLY A 156 -10.25 7.32 -3.30
C GLY A 156 -9.73 7.69 -4.69
N HIS A 157 -8.41 7.64 -4.91
CA HIS A 157 -7.78 7.87 -6.23
C HIS A 157 -7.02 6.62 -6.72
N ASP A 158 -7.32 5.47 -6.14
CA ASP A 158 -6.60 4.21 -6.32
C ASP A 158 -6.79 3.62 -7.71
N TYR A 159 -7.98 3.79 -8.29
CA TYR A 159 -8.25 3.30 -9.63
C TYR A 159 -7.43 4.07 -10.68
N GLU A 160 -7.35 5.39 -10.58
CA GLU A 160 -6.54 6.23 -11.46
C GLU A 160 -5.05 5.88 -11.37
N VAL A 161 -4.57 5.53 -10.17
CA VAL A 161 -3.20 5.03 -9.99
C VAL A 161 -3.01 3.71 -10.75
N LEU A 162 -3.94 2.76 -10.63
CA LEU A 162 -3.89 1.49 -11.37
C LEU A 162 -3.95 1.71 -12.89
N GLU A 163 -4.84 2.59 -13.37
CA GLU A 163 -4.99 2.91 -14.79
C GLU A 163 -3.72 3.56 -15.33
N GLY A 164 -3.10 4.44 -14.54
CA GLY A 164 -1.85 5.12 -14.86
C GLY A 164 -0.61 4.22 -14.92
N LEU A 165 -0.69 2.97 -14.48
CA LEU A 165 0.40 2.00 -14.63
C LEU A 165 0.65 1.66 -16.11
N GLY A 166 -0.41 1.67 -16.95
CA GLY A 166 -0.28 1.29 -18.35
C GLY A 166 0.44 -0.06 -18.52
N ASP A 167 1.51 -0.08 -19.33
CA ASP A 167 2.32 -1.28 -19.58
C ASP A 167 3.09 -1.79 -18.34
N TRP A 168 3.12 -1.03 -17.24
CA TRP A 168 3.70 -1.52 -16.00
C TRP A 168 2.78 -2.49 -15.26
N LEU A 169 1.49 -2.52 -15.58
CA LEU A 169 0.56 -3.50 -15.01
C LEU A 169 0.74 -4.86 -15.70
N ASP A 170 1.85 -5.50 -15.41
CA ASP A 170 2.32 -6.74 -16.02
C ASP A 170 2.81 -7.72 -14.93
N PRO A 171 2.37 -8.99 -14.92
CA PRO A 171 2.79 -10.02 -13.97
C PRO A 171 4.30 -10.32 -13.96
N ASP A 172 5.00 -10.08 -15.06
CA ASP A 172 6.45 -10.23 -15.10
C ASP A 172 7.19 -9.05 -14.45
N ARG A 173 6.48 -7.92 -14.29
CA ARG A 173 6.99 -6.70 -13.66
C ARG A 173 6.56 -6.53 -12.21
N LEU A 174 5.30 -6.87 -11.89
CA LEU A 174 4.72 -6.69 -10.56
C LEU A 174 4.48 -8.04 -9.89
N GLY A 175 5.21 -8.31 -8.81
CA GLY A 175 5.05 -9.53 -8.02
C GLY A 175 3.79 -9.51 -7.16
N ILE A 176 3.51 -8.36 -6.53
CA ILE A 176 2.36 -8.14 -5.65
C ILE A 176 1.82 -6.73 -5.90
N VAL A 177 0.50 -6.62 -6.09
CA VAL A 177 -0.24 -5.35 -6.00
C VAL A 177 -1.16 -5.44 -4.79
N TYR A 178 -1.01 -4.49 -3.87
CA TYR A 178 -1.86 -4.36 -2.70
C TYR A 178 -2.60 -3.03 -2.82
N VAL A 179 -3.93 -3.07 -2.89
CA VAL A 179 -4.73 -1.89 -3.23
C VAL A 179 -6.06 -1.86 -2.49
N GLU A 180 -6.46 -0.67 -2.04
CA GLU A 180 -7.79 -0.38 -1.54
C GLU A 180 -8.66 0.21 -2.66
N LEU A 181 -9.71 -0.49 -3.07
CA LEU A 181 -10.64 -0.04 -4.10
C LEU A 181 -12.01 0.22 -3.49
N GLY A 182 -12.47 1.45 -3.53
CA GLY A 182 -13.77 1.88 -3.02
C GLY A 182 -14.88 1.88 -4.10
N GLY A 183 -16.14 1.88 -3.68
CA GLY A 183 -17.30 2.19 -4.51
C GLY A 183 -17.36 1.44 -5.85
N GLU A 184 -17.63 2.18 -6.93
CA GLU A 184 -17.71 1.64 -8.30
C GLU A 184 -16.36 1.19 -8.85
N ASP A 185 -15.25 1.75 -8.37
CA ASP A 185 -13.90 1.44 -8.82
C ASP A 185 -13.46 0.03 -8.45
N ARG A 186 -14.11 -0.62 -7.48
CA ARG A 186 -13.90 -2.05 -7.17
C ARG A 186 -14.09 -2.92 -8.39
N THR A 187 -15.18 -2.72 -9.13
CA THR A 187 -15.48 -3.54 -10.30
C THR A 187 -14.54 -3.23 -11.46
N ARG A 188 -14.22 -1.96 -11.68
CA ARG A 188 -13.32 -1.50 -12.74
C ARG A 188 -11.89 -1.98 -12.48
N GLY A 189 -11.38 -1.76 -11.27
CA GLY A 189 -10.04 -2.15 -10.87
C GLY A 189 -9.84 -3.67 -10.87
N ARG A 190 -10.85 -4.44 -10.38
CA ARG A 190 -10.85 -5.89 -10.51
C ARG A 190 -10.72 -6.33 -11.98
N ALA A 191 -11.58 -5.79 -12.85
CA ALA A 191 -11.56 -6.16 -14.27
C ALA A 191 -10.24 -5.79 -14.94
N LEU A 192 -9.60 -4.69 -14.53
CA LEU A 192 -8.29 -4.27 -15.01
C LEU A 192 -7.20 -5.26 -14.59
N LEU A 193 -7.13 -5.59 -13.30
CA LEU A 193 -6.14 -6.52 -12.73
C LEU A 193 -6.29 -7.95 -13.28
N GLU A 194 -7.53 -8.45 -13.38
CA GLU A 194 -7.79 -9.79 -13.96
C GLU A 194 -7.39 -9.86 -15.44
N ARG A 195 -7.71 -8.82 -16.24
CA ARG A 195 -7.28 -8.75 -17.65
C ARG A 195 -5.76 -8.70 -17.79
N ALA A 196 -5.07 -8.05 -16.86
CA ALA A 196 -3.61 -7.99 -16.82
C ALA A 196 -2.97 -9.30 -16.32
N GLY A 197 -3.75 -10.33 -15.97
CA GLY A 197 -3.23 -11.64 -15.58
C GLY A 197 -2.98 -11.81 -14.07
N PHE A 198 -3.60 -10.99 -13.24
CA PHE A 198 -3.53 -11.14 -11.78
C PHE A 198 -4.75 -11.92 -11.24
N THR A 199 -4.56 -12.55 -10.09
CA THR A 199 -5.63 -13.16 -9.28
C THR A 199 -5.69 -12.49 -7.93
N GLY A 200 -6.91 -12.22 -7.44
CA GLY A 200 -7.13 -11.43 -6.24
C GLY A 200 -7.46 -12.27 -5.01
N PHE A 201 -7.02 -11.76 -3.86
CA PHE A 201 -7.30 -12.27 -2.53
C PHE A 201 -7.79 -11.13 -1.65
N GLY A 202 -8.93 -11.32 -0.99
CA GLY A 202 -9.48 -10.38 -0.01
C GLY A 202 -8.95 -10.70 1.39
N GLN A 203 -8.84 -9.69 2.22
CA GLN A 203 -8.51 -9.87 3.63
C GLN A 203 -9.61 -10.64 4.37
N ARG A 204 -9.21 -11.54 5.25
CA ARG A 204 -10.14 -12.15 6.21
C ARG A 204 -10.48 -11.16 7.32
N PRO A 205 -11.77 -10.90 7.58
CA PRO A 205 -12.16 -10.09 8.72
C PRO A 205 -11.63 -10.68 10.02
N LEU A 206 -10.84 -9.93 10.75
CA LEU A 206 -10.28 -10.33 12.04
C LEU A 206 -11.11 -9.70 13.16
N ARG A 207 -11.67 -10.54 14.04
CA ARG A 207 -12.29 -10.01 15.26
C ARG A 207 -11.21 -9.39 16.17
N PRO A 208 -11.43 -8.21 16.78
CA PRO A 208 -10.40 -7.50 17.56
C PRO A 208 -9.68 -8.35 18.60
N ARG A 209 -10.40 -9.26 19.28
CA ARG A 209 -9.80 -10.18 20.27
C ARG A 209 -8.87 -11.24 19.63
N ARG A 210 -9.09 -11.59 18.37
CA ARG A 210 -8.26 -12.55 17.63
C ARG A 210 -7.07 -11.86 16.94
N GLN A 211 -7.16 -10.58 16.68
CA GLN A 211 -6.11 -9.80 16.01
C GLN A 211 -4.79 -9.86 16.78
N ARG A 212 -4.80 -9.57 18.10
CA ARG A 212 -3.58 -9.65 18.93
C ARG A 212 -3.01 -11.07 19.02
N ALA A 213 -3.87 -12.09 19.09
CA ALA A 213 -3.42 -13.48 19.13
C ALA A 213 -2.80 -13.88 17.78
N LEU A 214 -3.40 -13.44 16.68
CA LEU A 214 -2.88 -13.68 15.34
C LEU A 214 -1.54 -12.96 15.13
N LEU A 215 -1.41 -11.71 15.54
CA LEU A 215 -0.15 -10.96 15.47
C LEU A 215 0.98 -11.68 16.20
N ARG A 216 0.72 -12.18 17.43
CA ARG A 216 1.70 -12.98 18.17
C ARG A 216 2.13 -14.22 17.40
N ARG A 217 1.19 -14.90 16.75
CA ARG A 217 1.49 -16.08 15.92
C ARG A 217 2.32 -15.70 14.69
N LEU A 218 1.96 -14.60 14.03
CA LEU A 218 2.71 -14.06 12.87
C LEU A 218 4.15 -13.70 13.25
N TYR A 219 4.33 -13.04 14.39
CA TYR A 219 5.66 -12.71 14.89
C TYR A 219 6.44 -13.94 15.37
N ALA A 220 5.75 -15.02 15.74
CA ALA A 220 6.35 -16.32 16.05
C ALA A 220 6.66 -17.16 14.80
N GLY A 221 6.35 -16.67 13.59
CA GLY A 221 6.54 -17.41 12.33
C GLY A 221 5.53 -18.54 12.13
N GLU A 222 4.40 -18.52 12.86
CA GLU A 222 3.36 -19.53 12.70
C GLU A 222 2.51 -19.22 11.44
N PRO A 223 2.15 -20.24 10.65
CA PRO A 223 1.31 -20.06 9.48
C PRO A 223 -0.07 -19.53 9.86
N ALA A 224 -0.56 -18.54 9.12
CA ALA A 224 -1.90 -17.99 9.30
C ALA A 224 -2.56 -17.73 7.94
N VAL A 225 -3.87 -17.97 7.86
CA VAL A 225 -4.66 -17.62 6.69
C VAL A 225 -5.22 -16.23 6.90
N LEU A 226 -4.60 -15.23 6.26
CA LEU A 226 -5.00 -13.83 6.32
C LEU A 226 -5.78 -13.38 5.10
N PHE A 227 -5.66 -14.12 4.01
CA PHE A 227 -6.25 -13.79 2.72
C PHE A 227 -7.02 -14.98 2.16
N GLU A 228 -8.13 -14.71 1.51
CA GLU A 228 -8.97 -15.70 0.83
C GLU A 228 -9.16 -15.29 -0.64
N PRO A 229 -9.23 -16.23 -1.59
CA PRO A 229 -9.54 -15.91 -2.98
C PRO A 229 -10.81 -15.09 -3.10
N ILE A 230 -10.78 -14.04 -3.90
CA ILE A 230 -11.95 -13.21 -4.17
C ILE A 230 -12.95 -14.03 -5.01
N PRO A 231 -14.21 -14.19 -4.56
CA PRO A 231 -15.22 -14.90 -5.34
C PRO A 231 -15.51 -14.20 -6.67
N PRO A 232 -15.85 -14.94 -7.74
CA PRO A 232 -16.18 -14.33 -9.05
C PRO A 232 -17.31 -13.30 -9.01
N SER A 233 -18.25 -13.43 -8.06
CA SER A 233 -19.47 -12.64 -7.97
C SER A 233 -19.39 -11.42 -7.05
N SER A 234 -18.27 -11.20 -6.35
CA SER A 234 -18.17 -10.10 -5.38
C SER A 234 -16.75 -9.57 -5.27
N MET A 235 -16.63 -8.29 -4.91
CA MET A 235 -15.39 -7.70 -4.42
C MET A 235 -15.54 -7.43 -2.91
N PRO A 236 -14.57 -7.81 -2.08
CA PRO A 236 -14.59 -7.45 -0.67
C PRO A 236 -14.47 -5.94 -0.49
N GLU A 237 -14.89 -5.45 0.66
CA GLU A 237 -14.58 -4.10 1.10
C GLU A 237 -13.16 -4.03 1.65
N GLY A 238 -12.51 -2.87 1.50
CA GLY A 238 -11.15 -2.62 1.97
C GLY A 238 -10.07 -3.16 1.02
N GLU A 239 -8.90 -3.34 1.57
CA GLU A 239 -7.70 -3.68 0.82
C GLU A 239 -7.72 -5.10 0.27
N THR A 240 -7.16 -5.24 -0.89
CA THR A 240 -7.05 -6.51 -1.62
C THR A 240 -5.62 -6.76 -2.09
N LEU A 241 -5.25 -8.04 -2.09
CA LEU A 241 -3.95 -8.53 -2.52
C LEU A 241 -4.07 -9.19 -3.89
N TRP A 242 -3.31 -8.73 -4.86
CA TRP A 242 -3.28 -9.26 -6.22
C TRP A 242 -1.90 -9.77 -6.57
N VAL A 243 -1.85 -10.97 -7.14
CA VAL A 243 -0.60 -11.63 -7.51
C VAL A 243 -0.72 -12.26 -8.88
N PRO A 244 0.39 -12.50 -9.62
CA PRO A 244 0.36 -13.18 -10.90
C PRO A 244 -0.44 -14.48 -10.84
N ALA A 245 -1.40 -14.64 -11.74
CA ALA A 245 -2.27 -15.82 -11.79
C ALA A 245 -1.43 -17.09 -12.02
N GLY A 246 -1.63 -18.12 -11.20
CA GLY A 246 -0.84 -19.36 -11.27
C GLY A 246 0.63 -19.21 -10.81
N GLY A 247 1.04 -18.04 -10.34
CA GLY A 247 2.37 -17.79 -9.79
C GLY A 247 2.64 -18.52 -8.46
N ALA A 248 3.88 -18.47 -7.99
CA ALA A 248 4.29 -19.14 -6.75
C ALA A 248 3.52 -18.63 -5.53
N ILE A 249 3.32 -17.31 -5.44
CA ILE A 249 2.58 -16.67 -4.33
C ILE A 249 1.11 -17.11 -4.34
N ALA A 250 0.46 -17.12 -5.51
CA ALA A 250 -0.92 -17.58 -5.64
C ALA A 250 -1.09 -19.03 -5.16
N ARG A 251 -0.18 -19.92 -5.54
CA ARG A 251 -0.16 -21.31 -5.08
C ARG A 251 0.06 -21.41 -3.57
N HIS A 252 0.99 -20.63 -3.02
CA HIS A 252 1.28 -20.61 -1.58
C HIS A 252 0.04 -20.17 -0.79
N LEU A 253 -0.60 -19.07 -1.17
CA LEU A 253 -1.84 -18.59 -0.51
C LEU A 253 -2.98 -19.61 -0.60
N GLY A 254 -3.12 -20.30 -1.75
CA GLY A 254 -4.08 -21.38 -1.93
C GLY A 254 -3.81 -22.57 -0.99
N GLN A 255 -2.55 -22.94 -0.77
CA GLN A 255 -2.16 -24.03 0.14
C GLN A 255 -2.41 -23.71 1.61
N LEU A 256 -2.17 -22.46 2.06
CA LEU A 256 -2.43 -22.05 3.44
C LEU A 256 -3.89 -22.27 3.84
N ARG A 257 -4.83 -22.14 2.91
CA ARG A 257 -6.26 -22.38 3.14
C ARG A 257 -6.55 -23.82 3.57
N HIS A 258 -5.81 -24.81 3.05
CA HIS A 258 -6.01 -26.23 3.37
C HIS A 258 -5.42 -26.63 4.74
N LEU A 259 -4.55 -25.78 5.32
CA LEU A 259 -3.96 -26.02 6.64
C LEU A 259 -4.81 -25.47 7.80
N ALA A 260 -5.84 -24.69 7.50
CA ALA A 260 -6.67 -23.96 8.49
C ALA A 260 -8.10 -24.56 8.66
N GLY A 261 -8.40 -25.65 7.98
CA GLY A 261 -9.65 -26.43 8.06
C GLY A 261 -9.44 -27.61 9.09
#